data_0ff484fc2bdf832ea1fba17e98cb3f19
#
_entry.id   0ff484fc2bdf832ea1fba17e98cb3f19
#
_cell.length_a   1.000
_cell.length_b   1.000
_cell.length_c   1.000
_cell.angle_alpha   90.00
_cell.angle_beta   90.00
_cell.angle_gamma   90.00
#
_symmetry.space_group_name_H-M   'P 1'
#
loop_
_entity.id
_entity.type
_entity.pdbx_description
1 polymer ?
#
loop_
_entity_poly.entity_id
_entity_poly.type
_entity_poly.pdbx_seq_one_letter_code
_entity_poly.pdbx_strand_id
1 'polypeptide(L)'
;IGPDDAPHTIVVYEDFLCPYCAEFEKATREELGQLAADGKVQVEYRPFNLLGGDDETSYSVRSAGAFSIVLDQSGSEVAKKFHDLLFDNQPSEQGPFPDDAKLVGLAVQAGANEDDVRSPIENGDGQDWVDRASQAASDAGVQGTPTILLDGKVFQDGRTMDELAQNLIDKVS
;
A
#
# COMPACT_ATOMS: atom_id res chain seq x y z
N ILE A 1 -7.49 4.15 -6.53
CA ILE A 1 -8.46 3.54 -7.44
C ILE A 1 -9.83 4.20 -7.25
N GLY A 2 -10.69 4.12 -8.28
CA GLY A 2 -11.98 4.79 -8.30
C GLY A 2 -11.90 6.24 -8.80
N PRO A 3 -13.05 6.86 -9.14
CA PRO A 3 -13.10 8.22 -9.66
C PRO A 3 -12.93 9.27 -8.55
N ASP A 4 -12.37 10.43 -8.91
CA ASP A 4 -12.11 11.54 -7.97
C ASP A 4 -13.38 12.19 -7.40
N ASP A 5 -14.51 12.00 -8.07
CA ASP A 5 -15.83 12.53 -7.66
C ASP A 5 -16.71 11.46 -7.00
N ALA A 6 -16.15 10.34 -6.56
CA ALA A 6 -16.87 9.33 -5.81
C ALA A 6 -17.47 9.91 -4.51
N PRO A 7 -18.68 9.44 -4.11
CA PRO A 7 -19.36 9.96 -2.91
C PRO A 7 -18.59 9.70 -1.60
N HIS A 8 -17.72 8.67 -1.58
CA HIS A 8 -16.89 8.34 -0.43
C HIS A 8 -15.41 8.25 -0.80
N THR A 9 -14.56 8.76 0.08
CA THR A 9 -13.10 8.64 -0.02
C THR A 9 -12.57 7.80 1.13
N ILE A 10 -11.84 6.74 0.79
CA ILE A 10 -11.13 5.88 1.74
C ILE A 10 -9.64 6.13 1.57
N VAL A 11 -8.94 6.48 2.65
CA VAL A 11 -7.47 6.58 2.68
C VAL A 11 -6.93 5.48 3.57
N VAL A 12 -5.99 4.69 3.06
CA VAL A 12 -5.34 3.60 3.79
C VAL A 12 -3.85 3.92 3.94
N TYR A 13 -3.43 4.22 5.16
CA TYR A 13 -2.01 4.30 5.52
C TYR A 13 -1.53 2.90 5.91
N GLU A 14 -0.48 2.44 5.27
CA GLU A 14 -0.03 1.05 5.36
C GLU A 14 1.48 0.89 5.26
N ASP A 15 1.98 -0.25 5.74
CA ASP A 15 3.37 -0.68 5.59
C ASP A 15 3.37 -2.09 5.01
N PHE A 16 4.14 -2.33 3.94
CA PHE A 16 4.17 -3.63 3.26
C PHE A 16 4.73 -4.78 4.12
N LEU A 17 5.31 -4.48 5.28
CA LEU A 17 5.73 -5.49 6.26
C LEU A 17 4.67 -5.75 7.34
N CYS A 18 3.67 -4.88 7.49
CA CYS A 18 2.67 -4.98 8.55
C CYS A 18 1.67 -6.13 8.30
N PRO A 19 1.58 -7.15 9.17
CA PRO A 19 0.67 -8.27 8.97
C PRO A 19 -0.81 -7.86 9.03
N TYR A 20 -1.17 -6.87 9.86
CA TYR A 20 -2.54 -6.36 9.92
C TYR A 20 -2.94 -5.61 8.65
N CYS A 21 -1.98 -4.98 7.93
CA CYS A 21 -2.23 -4.40 6.61
C CYS A 21 -2.56 -5.50 5.60
N ALA A 22 -1.83 -6.62 5.62
CA ALA A 22 -2.13 -7.75 4.74
C ALA A 22 -3.50 -8.39 5.05
N GLU A 23 -3.87 -8.51 6.33
CA GLU A 23 -5.20 -8.97 6.73
C GLU A 23 -6.30 -8.05 6.21
N PHE A 24 -6.14 -6.73 6.39
CA PHE A 24 -7.09 -5.72 5.90
C PHE A 24 -7.21 -5.75 4.38
N GLU A 25 -6.08 -5.75 3.67
CA GLU A 25 -6.05 -5.78 2.20
C GLU A 25 -6.74 -7.07 1.67
N LYS A 26 -6.45 -8.21 2.27
CA LYS A 26 -7.09 -9.48 1.91
C LYS A 26 -8.61 -9.46 2.11
N ALA A 27 -9.07 -8.80 3.17
CA ALA A 27 -10.49 -8.73 3.52
C ALA A 27 -11.26 -7.71 2.65
N THR A 28 -10.59 -6.71 2.05
CA THR A 28 -11.26 -5.58 1.39
C THR A 28 -11.01 -5.48 -0.11
N ARG A 29 -9.90 -6.04 -0.61
CA ARG A 29 -9.40 -5.85 -1.98
C ARG A 29 -10.47 -6.01 -3.07
N GLU A 30 -11.20 -7.12 -3.04
CA GLU A 30 -12.17 -7.48 -4.08
C GLU A 30 -13.36 -6.51 -4.03
N GLU A 31 -13.94 -6.31 -2.84
CA GLU A 31 -15.14 -5.49 -2.69
C GLU A 31 -14.87 -4.00 -2.87
N LEU A 32 -13.77 -3.46 -2.32
CA LEU A 32 -13.37 -2.09 -2.57
C LEU A 32 -13.01 -1.85 -4.04
N GLY A 33 -12.38 -2.84 -4.70
CA GLY A 33 -12.14 -2.80 -6.13
C GLY A 33 -13.42 -2.70 -6.95
N GLN A 34 -14.45 -3.49 -6.60
CA GLN A 34 -15.75 -3.44 -7.26
C GLN A 34 -16.48 -2.11 -6.98
N LEU A 35 -16.50 -1.66 -5.72
CA LEU A 35 -17.13 -0.39 -5.34
C LEU A 35 -16.45 0.82 -6.04
N ALA A 36 -15.14 0.77 -6.20
CA ALA A 36 -14.37 1.77 -6.95
C ALA A 36 -14.73 1.75 -8.45
N ALA A 37 -14.83 0.56 -9.05
CA ALA A 37 -15.24 0.39 -10.45
C ALA A 37 -16.69 0.87 -10.69
N ASP A 38 -17.56 0.69 -9.69
CA ASP A 38 -18.96 1.16 -9.72
C ASP A 38 -19.08 2.67 -9.42
N GLY A 39 -17.96 3.36 -9.13
CA GLY A 39 -17.92 4.80 -8.86
C GLY A 39 -18.45 5.20 -7.47
N LYS A 40 -18.56 4.25 -6.53
CA LYS A 40 -19.08 4.50 -5.19
C LYS A 40 -18.02 4.98 -4.22
N VAL A 41 -16.75 4.58 -4.41
CA VAL A 41 -15.63 4.95 -3.57
C VAL A 41 -14.42 5.36 -4.41
N GLN A 42 -13.64 6.30 -3.90
CA GLN A 42 -12.24 6.49 -4.25
C GLN A 42 -11.39 5.89 -3.14
N VAL A 43 -10.43 5.04 -3.46
CA VAL A 43 -9.49 4.48 -2.49
C VAL A 43 -8.09 4.98 -2.78
N GLU A 44 -7.47 5.64 -1.79
CA GLU A 44 -6.11 6.13 -1.82
C GLU A 44 -5.24 5.25 -0.92
N TYR A 45 -4.38 4.42 -1.50
CA TYR A 45 -3.35 3.69 -0.77
C TYR A 45 -2.14 4.58 -0.54
N ARG A 46 -1.70 4.70 0.71
CA ARG A 46 -0.58 5.54 1.15
C ARG A 46 0.46 4.71 1.89
N PRO A 47 1.23 3.87 1.16
CA PRO A 47 2.30 3.10 1.77
C PRO A 47 3.41 4.02 2.28
N PHE A 48 3.96 3.68 3.45
CA PHE A 48 5.06 4.41 4.08
C PHE A 48 5.89 3.46 4.95
N ASN A 49 7.03 3.93 5.45
CA ASN A 49 7.87 3.17 6.37
C ASN A 49 7.46 3.44 7.82
N LEU A 50 6.94 2.42 8.51
CA LEU A 50 6.70 2.42 9.94
C LEU A 50 7.59 1.39 10.66
N LEU A 51 7.60 0.16 10.16
CA LEU A 51 8.23 -0.98 10.84
C LEU A 51 9.74 -1.09 10.56
N GLY A 52 10.25 -0.44 9.51
CA GLY A 52 11.67 -0.38 9.22
C GLY A 52 12.46 0.57 10.12
N GLY A 53 11.77 1.50 10.80
CA GLY A 53 12.43 2.52 11.63
C GLY A 53 13.44 3.34 10.82
N ASP A 54 14.64 3.55 11.40
CA ASP A 54 15.71 4.32 10.77
C ASP A 54 16.62 3.47 9.84
N ASP A 55 16.24 2.20 9.57
CA ASP A 55 17.00 1.34 8.68
C ASP A 55 16.55 1.53 7.23
N GLU A 56 17.31 2.32 6.48
CA GLU A 56 17.09 2.59 5.06
C GLU A 56 17.15 1.33 4.17
N THR A 57 17.73 0.23 4.67
CA THR A 57 17.82 -1.05 3.96
C THR A 57 16.70 -2.02 4.35
N SER A 58 15.81 -1.63 5.24
CA SER A 58 14.69 -2.45 5.70
C SER A 58 13.73 -2.84 4.56
N TYR A 59 13.02 -3.94 4.74
CA TYR A 59 12.03 -4.36 3.75
C TYR A 59 10.91 -3.33 3.57
N SER A 60 10.46 -2.66 4.65
CA SER A 60 9.45 -1.58 4.58
C SER A 60 9.90 -0.45 3.64
N VAL A 61 11.14 0.02 3.80
CA VAL A 61 11.71 1.08 2.94
C VAL A 61 11.86 0.59 1.49
N ARG A 62 12.47 -0.58 1.27
CA ARG A 62 12.73 -1.09 -0.08
C ARG A 62 11.44 -1.38 -0.85
N SER A 63 10.44 -1.97 -0.20
CA SER A 63 9.15 -2.28 -0.83
C SER A 63 8.34 -1.03 -1.16
N ALA A 64 8.28 -0.04 -0.25
CA ALA A 64 7.63 1.24 -0.50
C ALA A 64 8.37 2.07 -1.58
N GLY A 65 9.72 2.02 -1.58
CA GLY A 65 10.53 2.64 -2.63
C GLY A 65 10.29 1.99 -4.00
N ALA A 66 10.26 0.66 -4.07
CA ALA A 66 9.94 -0.06 -5.30
C ALA A 66 8.51 0.27 -5.79
N PHE A 67 7.54 0.38 -4.86
CA PHE A 67 6.18 0.81 -5.21
C PHE A 67 6.17 2.20 -5.86
N SER A 68 6.89 3.16 -5.30
CA SER A 68 6.96 4.52 -5.86
C SER A 68 7.56 4.54 -7.28
N ILE A 69 8.58 3.73 -7.53
CA ILE A 69 9.21 3.59 -8.84
C ILE A 69 8.21 2.99 -9.85
N VAL A 70 7.51 1.92 -9.48
CA VAL A 70 6.49 1.32 -10.36
C VAL A 70 5.36 2.30 -10.66
N LEU A 71 4.93 3.07 -9.65
CA LEU A 71 3.90 4.11 -9.83
C LEU A 71 4.34 5.19 -10.83
N ASP A 72 5.57 5.67 -10.72
CA ASP A 72 6.13 6.71 -11.59
C ASP A 72 6.33 6.19 -13.03
N GLN A 73 6.91 5.00 -13.18
CA GLN A 73 7.30 4.46 -14.48
C GLN A 73 6.16 3.77 -15.25
N SER A 74 5.16 3.23 -14.53
CA SER A 74 4.14 2.34 -15.11
C SER A 74 2.70 2.76 -14.83
N GLY A 75 2.49 3.79 -14.00
CA GLY A 75 1.19 4.35 -13.68
C GLY A 75 0.41 3.56 -12.62
N SER A 76 -0.74 4.12 -12.23
CA SER A 76 -1.52 3.66 -11.07
C SER A 76 -2.10 2.26 -11.20
N GLU A 77 -2.49 1.83 -12.40
CA GLU A 77 -3.04 0.50 -12.62
C GLU A 77 -2.01 -0.61 -12.36
N VAL A 78 -0.78 -0.43 -12.88
CA VAL A 78 0.32 -1.38 -12.66
C VAL A 78 0.78 -1.31 -11.20
N ALA A 79 0.87 -0.10 -10.63
CA ALA A 79 1.22 0.09 -9.23
C ALA A 79 0.22 -0.61 -8.29
N LYS A 80 -1.10 -0.57 -8.56
CA LYS A 80 -2.09 -1.30 -7.75
C LYS A 80 -1.89 -2.81 -7.83
N LYS A 81 -1.62 -3.37 -9.02
CA LYS A 81 -1.29 -4.79 -9.16
C LYS A 81 -0.01 -5.16 -8.41
N PHE A 82 0.99 -4.29 -8.45
CA PHE A 82 2.23 -4.49 -7.71
C PHE A 82 2.00 -4.43 -6.19
N HIS A 83 1.22 -3.47 -5.72
CA HIS A 83 0.78 -3.37 -4.33
C HIS A 83 0.15 -4.68 -3.85
N ASP A 84 -0.78 -5.25 -4.61
CA ASP A 84 -1.43 -6.51 -4.28
C ASP A 84 -0.43 -7.66 -4.19
N LEU A 85 0.50 -7.73 -5.15
CA LEU A 85 1.55 -8.75 -5.16
C LEU A 85 2.53 -8.61 -3.99
N LEU A 86 2.82 -7.39 -3.51
CA LEU A 86 3.65 -7.17 -2.33
C LEU A 86 2.99 -7.78 -1.09
N PHE A 87 1.70 -7.57 -0.88
CA PHE A 87 0.97 -8.20 0.23
C PHE A 87 0.80 -9.71 0.05
N ASP A 88 0.52 -10.19 -1.15
CA ASP A 88 0.41 -11.64 -1.44
C ASP A 88 1.74 -12.40 -1.22
N ASN A 89 2.87 -11.70 -1.32
CA ASN A 89 4.20 -12.24 -1.09
C ASN A 89 4.88 -11.66 0.17
N GLN A 90 4.09 -11.11 1.10
CA GLN A 90 4.61 -10.48 2.30
C GLN A 90 5.48 -11.46 3.11
N PRO A 91 6.71 -11.08 3.49
CA PRO A 91 7.53 -11.89 4.39
C PRO A 91 7.02 -11.78 5.83
N SER A 92 7.46 -12.70 6.69
CA SER A 92 7.28 -12.50 8.12
C SER A 92 8.10 -11.29 8.61
N GLU A 93 7.66 -10.65 9.71
CA GLU A 93 8.38 -9.51 10.31
C GLU A 93 9.82 -9.87 10.75
N GLN A 94 10.12 -11.16 10.93
CA GLN A 94 11.43 -11.65 11.30
C GLN A 94 12.26 -12.10 10.09
N GLY A 95 11.71 -11.98 8.87
CA GLY A 95 12.34 -12.48 7.63
C GLY A 95 12.27 -14.00 7.46
N PRO A 96 13.04 -14.58 6.54
CA PRO A 96 13.98 -13.86 5.68
C PRO A 96 13.28 -12.87 4.73
N PHE A 97 13.91 -11.71 4.52
CA PHE A 97 13.34 -10.68 3.65
C PHE A 97 13.72 -10.91 2.18
N PRO A 98 12.77 -10.70 1.25
CA PRO A 98 13.06 -10.72 -0.18
C PRO A 98 14.16 -9.72 -0.54
N ASP A 99 15.00 -10.08 -1.51
CA ASP A 99 15.97 -9.18 -2.13
C ASP A 99 15.32 -8.29 -3.21
N ASP A 100 16.09 -7.36 -3.76
CA ASP A 100 15.60 -6.43 -4.77
C ASP A 100 15.27 -7.14 -6.09
N ALA A 101 15.94 -8.24 -6.41
CA ALA A 101 15.62 -9.06 -7.58
C ALA A 101 14.19 -9.65 -7.48
N LYS A 102 13.75 -10.04 -6.27
CA LYS A 102 12.38 -10.48 -6.05
C LYS A 102 11.39 -9.33 -6.20
N LEU A 103 11.69 -8.11 -5.70
CA LEU A 103 10.85 -6.92 -5.88
C LEU A 103 10.70 -6.56 -7.37
N VAL A 104 11.80 -6.58 -8.13
CA VAL A 104 11.77 -6.41 -9.59
C VAL A 104 10.89 -7.47 -10.26
N GLY A 105 11.06 -8.75 -9.87
CA GLY A 105 10.23 -9.82 -10.41
C GLY A 105 8.73 -9.63 -10.18
N LEU A 106 8.34 -9.14 -8.99
CA LEU A 106 6.94 -8.81 -8.68
C LEU A 106 6.44 -7.60 -9.49
N ALA A 107 7.28 -6.58 -9.69
CA ALA A 107 6.95 -5.42 -10.51
C ALA A 107 6.69 -5.83 -11.97
N VAL A 108 7.55 -6.68 -12.54
CA VAL A 108 7.36 -7.24 -13.89
C VAL A 108 6.10 -8.11 -13.97
N GLN A 109 5.83 -8.92 -12.94
CA GLN A 109 4.58 -9.70 -12.87
C GLN A 109 3.34 -8.81 -12.84
N ALA A 110 3.41 -7.63 -12.21
CA ALA A 110 2.34 -6.63 -12.20
C ALA A 110 2.13 -5.97 -13.58
N GLY A 111 3.12 -6.02 -14.46
CA GLY A 111 3.08 -5.45 -15.80
C GLY A 111 4.04 -4.30 -16.04
N ALA A 112 4.97 -4.01 -15.10
CA ALA A 112 6.02 -3.03 -15.32
C ALA A 112 7.05 -3.53 -16.34
N ASN A 113 7.63 -2.58 -17.09
CA ASN A 113 8.75 -2.90 -17.97
C ASN A 113 10.03 -3.07 -17.11
N GLU A 114 10.68 -4.21 -17.23
CA GLU A 114 11.88 -4.54 -16.45
C GLU A 114 13.02 -3.53 -16.64
N ASP A 115 13.24 -3.08 -17.87
CA ASP A 115 14.31 -2.13 -18.19
C ASP A 115 14.12 -0.77 -17.51
N ASP A 116 12.86 -0.38 -17.24
CA ASP A 116 12.53 0.89 -16.62
C ASP A 116 12.59 0.84 -15.09
N VAL A 117 12.36 -0.34 -14.48
CA VAL A 117 12.22 -0.45 -13.01
C VAL A 117 13.41 -1.14 -12.32
N ARG A 118 14.17 -2.01 -13.01
CA ARG A 118 15.24 -2.80 -12.41
C ARG A 118 16.30 -1.94 -11.74
N SER A 119 16.97 -1.09 -12.52
CA SER A 119 18.06 -0.26 -12.00
C SER A 119 17.59 0.69 -10.89
N PRO A 120 16.47 1.43 -11.01
CA PRO A 120 15.98 2.27 -9.92
C PRO A 120 15.67 1.49 -8.64
N ILE A 121 15.06 0.30 -8.72
CA ILE A 121 14.77 -0.53 -7.55
C ILE A 121 16.07 -1.01 -6.89
N GLU A 122 16.99 -1.58 -7.67
CA GLU A 122 18.27 -2.10 -7.15
C GLU A 122 19.19 -1.00 -6.58
N ASN A 123 19.05 0.26 -7.05
CA ASN A 123 19.79 1.41 -6.53
C ASN A 123 19.12 2.07 -5.30
N GLY A 124 17.85 1.74 -5.00
CA GLY A 124 17.09 2.38 -3.94
C GLY A 124 16.64 3.81 -4.28
N ASP A 125 16.45 4.14 -5.58
CA ASP A 125 16.11 5.49 -6.04
C ASP A 125 14.75 6.00 -5.51
N GLY A 126 13.93 5.12 -4.91
CA GLY A 126 12.66 5.47 -4.27
C GLY A 126 12.78 6.03 -2.84
N GLN A 127 13.98 6.09 -2.23
CA GLN A 127 14.20 6.49 -0.83
C GLN A 127 13.59 7.85 -0.50
N ASP A 128 13.90 8.88 -1.29
CA ASP A 128 13.36 10.23 -1.08
C ASP A 128 11.82 10.28 -1.06
N TRP A 129 11.18 9.41 -1.85
CA TRP A 129 9.72 9.32 -1.85
C TRP A 129 9.22 8.70 -0.54
N VAL A 130 9.88 7.64 -0.05
CA VAL A 130 9.53 6.97 1.22
C VAL A 130 9.68 7.92 2.40
N ASP A 131 10.74 8.72 2.42
CA ASP A 131 10.97 9.71 3.48
C ASP A 131 9.85 10.76 3.52
N ARG A 132 9.45 11.27 2.35
CA ARG A 132 8.32 12.21 2.25
C ARG A 132 6.99 11.58 2.64
N ALA A 133 6.74 10.33 2.22
CA ALA A 133 5.51 9.61 2.56
C ALA A 133 5.44 9.35 4.08
N SER A 134 6.55 8.95 4.70
CA SER A 134 6.65 8.70 6.13
C SER A 134 6.49 10.00 6.94
N GLN A 135 7.09 11.10 6.48
CA GLN A 135 6.88 12.41 7.10
C GLN A 135 5.42 12.87 6.99
N ALA A 136 4.80 12.70 5.81
CA ALA A 136 3.39 13.06 5.62
C ALA A 136 2.45 12.23 6.50
N ALA A 137 2.72 10.94 6.68
CA ALA A 137 1.96 10.08 7.61
C ALA A 137 2.12 10.57 9.06
N SER A 138 3.34 10.92 9.47
CA SER A 138 3.62 11.49 10.80
C SER A 138 2.90 12.81 11.02
N ASP A 139 2.94 13.73 10.04
CA ASP A 139 2.26 15.03 10.10
C ASP A 139 0.73 14.88 10.15
N ALA A 140 0.18 13.83 9.54
CA ALA A 140 -1.22 13.45 9.64
C ALA A 140 -1.60 12.77 10.97
N GLY A 141 -0.63 12.56 11.88
CA GLY A 141 -0.85 11.95 13.19
C GLY A 141 -1.01 10.42 13.14
N VAL A 142 -0.58 9.76 12.06
CA VAL A 142 -0.60 8.30 11.94
C VAL A 142 0.45 7.71 12.87
N GLN A 143 0.03 6.83 13.79
CA GLN A 143 0.89 6.19 14.78
C GLN A 143 0.95 4.66 14.65
N GLY A 144 0.23 4.09 13.70
CA GLY A 144 0.16 2.65 13.48
C GLY A 144 -0.46 2.32 12.13
N THR A 145 -0.30 1.07 11.72
CA THR A 145 -0.83 0.56 10.44
C THR A 145 -1.63 -0.74 10.65
N PRO A 146 -2.71 -0.92 9.88
CA PRO A 146 -3.27 0.07 8.97
C PRO A 146 -3.97 1.21 9.73
N THR A 147 -3.89 2.44 9.24
CA THR A 147 -4.78 3.53 9.65
C THR A 147 -5.70 3.86 8.48
N ILE A 148 -7.00 3.74 8.70
CA ILE A 148 -8.03 3.95 7.69
C ILE A 148 -8.76 5.26 7.98
N LEU A 149 -8.89 6.10 6.97
CA LEU A 149 -9.77 7.26 7.00
C LEU A 149 -10.95 7.01 6.05
N LEU A 150 -12.15 7.27 6.54
CA LEU A 150 -13.36 7.37 5.73
C LEU A 150 -13.83 8.82 5.73
N ASP A 151 -13.91 9.43 4.55
CA ASP A 151 -14.29 10.83 4.36
C ASP A 151 -13.50 11.80 5.27
N GLY A 152 -12.17 11.55 5.36
CA GLY A 152 -11.23 12.34 6.14
C GLY A 152 -11.26 12.10 7.65
N LYS A 153 -12.03 11.13 8.16
CA LYS A 153 -12.11 10.79 9.59
C LYS A 153 -11.56 9.38 9.83
N VAL A 154 -10.82 9.20 10.93
CA VAL A 154 -10.33 7.88 11.32
C VAL A 154 -11.50 6.92 11.50
N PHE A 155 -11.45 5.79 10.80
CA PHE A 155 -12.43 4.72 10.87
C PHE A 155 -11.87 3.55 11.71
N GLN A 156 -12.55 3.24 12.82
CA GLN A 156 -12.10 2.23 13.80
C GLN A 156 -13.27 1.34 14.28
N ASP A 157 -14.30 1.17 13.44
CA ASP A 157 -15.48 0.39 13.78
C ASP A 157 -15.22 -1.11 13.52
N GLY A 158 -14.72 -1.80 14.52
CA GLY A 158 -14.41 -3.23 14.49
C GLY A 158 -13.40 -3.61 15.59
N ARG A 159 -13.46 -4.85 16.07
CA ARG A 159 -12.53 -5.41 17.06
C ARG A 159 -11.47 -6.32 16.45
N THR A 160 -11.71 -6.74 15.22
CA THR A 160 -10.78 -7.51 14.37
C THR A 160 -10.65 -6.83 13.02
N MET A 161 -9.64 -7.20 12.22
CA MET A 161 -9.49 -6.67 10.87
C MET A 161 -10.66 -7.07 9.97
N ASP A 162 -11.20 -8.26 10.12
CA ASP A 162 -12.37 -8.71 9.38
C ASP A 162 -13.63 -7.89 9.73
N GLU A 163 -13.87 -7.63 11.04
CA GLU A 163 -14.99 -6.77 11.46
C GLU A 163 -14.82 -5.34 10.94
N LEU A 164 -13.61 -4.78 11.02
CA LEU A 164 -13.28 -3.44 10.53
C LEU A 164 -13.52 -3.34 9.01
N ALA A 165 -13.04 -4.33 8.26
CA ALA A 165 -13.22 -4.42 6.81
C ALA A 165 -14.71 -4.49 6.43
N GLN A 166 -15.46 -5.40 7.07
CA GLN A 166 -16.89 -5.58 6.77
C GLN A 166 -17.69 -4.30 7.10
N ASN A 167 -17.44 -3.69 8.26
CA ASN A 167 -18.14 -2.48 8.67
C ASN A 167 -17.81 -1.29 7.74
N LEU A 168 -16.57 -1.20 7.25
CA LEU A 168 -16.19 -0.21 6.25
C LEU A 168 -16.95 -0.41 4.95
N ILE A 169 -16.99 -1.63 4.43
CA ILE A 169 -17.69 -1.99 3.19
C ILE A 169 -19.18 -1.69 3.33
N ASP A 170 -19.82 -2.14 4.42
CA ASP A 170 -21.25 -1.90 4.66
C ASP A 170 -21.59 -0.40 4.72
N LYS A 171 -20.63 0.43 5.14
CA LYS A 171 -20.81 1.88 5.28
C LYS A 171 -20.82 2.60 3.95
N VAL A 172 -20.15 2.06 2.92
CA VAL A 172 -19.93 2.71 1.61
C VAL A 172 -20.61 1.97 0.44
N SER A 173 -21.36 0.90 0.72
CA SER A 173 -22.04 0.07 -0.26
C SER A 173 -23.33 0.65 -0.85
#